data_ce89f6b8fa3332990fe5f5db43b791aa
#
_entry.id   ce89f6b8fa3332990fe5f5db43b791aa
#
_cell.length_a   1.000
_cell.length_b   1.000
_cell.length_c   1.000
_cell.angle_alpha   90.00
_cell.angle_beta   90.00
_cell.angle_gamma   90.00
#
_symmetry.space_group_name_H-M   'P 1'
#
loop_
_entity.id
_entity.type
_entity.pdbx_description
1 polymer ?
#
loop_
_entity_poly.entity_id
_entity_poly.type
_entity_poly.pdbx_seq_one_letter_code
_entity_poly.pdbx_strand_id
1 'polypeptide(L)'
;VHKLVNAVKFEKAGAGYDRGVSEVFSKNDVTINETPFELGEVSFHHNLNFHTASRNRTNRSRVVLANTYYKDGARVINSPTMISGDWQKFMPNVKPGDLADSPLNPICWPIDDK
;
A
#
# COMPACT_ATOMS: atom_id res chain seq x y z
N VAL A 1 10.05 8.73 6.22
CA VAL A 1 9.52 9.43 5.03
C VAL A 1 8.05 9.77 5.21
N HIS A 2 7.13 8.81 5.54
CA HIS A 2 5.70 9.09 5.67
C HIS A 2 5.37 10.24 6.65
N LYS A 3 6.12 10.40 7.74
CA LYS A 3 5.94 11.52 8.68
C LYS A 3 6.26 12.87 8.02
N LEU A 4 7.30 12.93 7.18
CA LEU A 4 7.66 14.13 6.43
C LEU A 4 6.55 14.53 5.45
N VAL A 5 6.05 13.57 4.68
CA VAL A 5 4.96 13.81 3.72
C VAL A 5 3.67 14.21 4.42
N ASN A 6 3.32 13.56 5.52
CA ASN A 6 2.09 13.90 6.27
C ASN A 6 2.14 15.26 6.96
N ALA A 7 3.33 15.80 7.23
CA ALA A 7 3.49 17.13 7.80
C ALA A 7 3.22 18.27 6.79
N VAL A 8 3.26 17.97 5.51
CA VAL A 8 3.08 18.96 4.43
C VAL A 8 1.63 18.97 3.94
N LYS A 9 1.05 20.15 3.82
CA LYS A 9 -0.29 20.33 3.26
C LYS A 9 -0.22 20.42 1.74
N PHE A 10 -0.64 19.37 1.06
CA PHE A 10 -0.83 19.32 -0.40
C PHE A 10 -1.93 18.31 -0.76
N GLU A 11 -2.32 18.27 -2.01
CA GLU A 11 -3.26 17.25 -2.49
C GLU A 11 -2.73 15.85 -2.22
N LYS A 12 -3.62 14.94 -1.84
CA LYS A 12 -3.26 13.54 -1.53
C LYS A 12 -3.49 12.58 -2.69
N ALA A 13 -3.74 13.09 -3.89
CA ALA A 13 -3.93 12.32 -5.11
C ALA A 13 -3.58 13.14 -6.36
N GLY A 14 -3.33 12.46 -7.47
CA GLY A 14 -3.08 13.08 -8.76
C GLY A 14 -1.72 13.78 -8.88
N ALA A 15 -1.58 14.59 -9.91
CA ALA A 15 -0.32 15.27 -10.23
C ALA A 15 0.15 16.26 -9.13
N GLY A 16 -0.77 16.81 -8.34
CA GLY A 16 -0.44 17.62 -7.18
C GLY A 16 0.23 16.82 -6.08
N TYR A 17 -0.23 15.60 -5.86
CA TYR A 17 0.38 14.66 -4.93
C TYR A 17 1.83 14.32 -5.35
N ASP A 18 2.02 13.93 -6.60
CA ASP A 18 3.34 13.55 -7.12
C ASP A 18 4.35 14.69 -6.98
N ARG A 19 3.98 15.91 -7.32
CA ARG A 19 4.82 17.09 -7.14
C ARG A 19 5.16 17.33 -5.68
N GLY A 20 4.15 17.30 -4.79
CA GLY A 20 4.35 17.51 -3.36
C GLY A 20 5.27 16.48 -2.72
N VAL A 21 5.13 15.21 -3.08
CA VAL A 21 6.04 14.15 -2.60
C VAL A 21 7.45 14.38 -3.13
N SER A 22 7.62 14.69 -4.41
CA SER A 22 8.92 14.96 -5.02
C SER A 22 9.65 16.14 -4.36
N GLU A 23 8.92 17.20 -4.03
CA GLU A 23 9.49 18.33 -3.29
C GLU A 23 9.95 17.95 -1.87
N VAL A 24 9.15 17.14 -1.16
CA VAL A 24 9.54 16.66 0.17
C VAL A 24 10.79 15.80 0.08
N PHE A 25 10.89 14.95 -0.91
CA PHE A 25 12.04 14.06 -1.11
C PHE A 25 13.32 14.86 -1.44
N SER A 26 13.24 15.82 -2.35
CA SER A 26 14.38 16.64 -2.74
C SER A 26 14.91 17.51 -1.59
N LYS A 27 14.03 17.93 -0.67
CA LYS A 27 14.40 18.78 0.47
C LYS A 27 14.95 18.00 1.68
N ASN A 28 14.79 16.69 1.72
CA ASN A 28 15.09 15.88 2.90
C ASN A 28 16.07 14.73 2.67
N ASP A 29 16.81 14.76 1.59
CA ASP A 29 17.85 13.75 1.25
C ASP A 29 17.31 12.31 1.37
N VAL A 30 16.16 12.05 0.77
CA VAL A 30 15.51 10.73 0.81
C VAL A 30 16.19 9.80 -0.18
N THR A 31 16.70 8.68 0.30
CA THR A 31 17.23 7.63 -0.57
C THR A 31 16.12 6.97 -1.37
N ILE A 32 16.27 6.96 -2.68
CA ILE A 32 15.36 6.30 -3.61
C ILE A 32 16.04 5.05 -4.16
N ASN A 33 15.39 3.91 -4.07
CA ASN A 33 15.86 2.67 -4.68
C ASN A 33 15.11 2.46 -5.99
N GLU A 34 15.83 2.42 -7.10
CA GLU A 34 15.28 2.22 -8.45
C GLU A 34 15.83 0.94 -9.10
N THR A 35 16.24 -0.04 -8.31
CA THR A 35 16.73 -1.31 -8.81
C THR A 35 15.67 -2.01 -9.66
N PRO A 36 15.95 -2.39 -10.91
CA PRO A 36 15.04 -3.19 -11.71
C PRO A 36 14.78 -4.55 -11.09
N PHE A 37 13.60 -5.09 -11.31
CA PHE A 37 13.25 -6.44 -10.91
C PHE A 37 13.49 -7.42 -12.06
N GLU A 38 14.11 -8.55 -11.74
CA GLU A 38 14.17 -9.69 -12.63
C GLU A 38 12.90 -10.53 -12.56
N LEU A 39 12.69 -11.40 -13.54
CA LEU A 39 11.54 -12.28 -13.56
C LEU A 39 11.58 -13.26 -12.36
N GLY A 40 10.53 -13.26 -11.57
CA GLY A 40 10.39 -14.09 -10.37
C GLY A 40 10.88 -13.45 -9.09
N GLU A 41 11.44 -12.23 -9.15
CA GLU A 41 11.78 -11.49 -7.93
C GLU A 41 10.54 -11.03 -7.17
N VAL A 42 10.67 -10.99 -5.86
CA VAL A 42 9.62 -10.59 -4.92
C VAL A 42 10.13 -9.49 -4.02
N SER A 43 9.32 -8.48 -3.79
CA SER A 43 9.61 -7.44 -2.80
C SER A 43 8.52 -7.35 -1.75
N PHE A 44 8.91 -7.07 -0.51
CA PHE A 44 8.01 -6.81 0.60
C PHE A 44 8.07 -5.34 0.99
N HIS A 45 6.92 -4.70 1.02
CA HIS A 45 6.79 -3.29 1.37
C HIS A 45 5.94 -3.13 2.61
N HIS A 46 6.47 -2.42 3.61
CA HIS A 46 5.64 -1.95 4.69
C HIS A 46 4.61 -0.94 4.13
N ASN A 47 3.37 -0.95 4.62
CA ASN A 47 2.28 -0.09 4.12
C ASN A 47 2.57 1.43 4.20
N LEU A 48 3.50 1.85 5.05
CA LEU A 48 3.97 3.25 5.15
C LEU A 48 5.16 3.56 4.23
N ASN A 49 5.56 2.61 3.41
CA ASN A 49 6.66 2.80 2.47
C ASN A 49 6.14 3.45 1.19
N PHE A 50 6.77 4.55 0.77
CA PHE A 50 6.44 5.16 -0.50
C PHE A 50 7.01 4.32 -1.63
N HIS A 51 6.16 3.96 -2.54
CA HIS A 51 6.55 3.22 -3.73
C HIS A 51 5.72 3.69 -4.92
N THR A 52 6.31 3.68 -6.08
CA THR A 52 5.65 4.06 -7.32
C THR A 52 6.25 3.29 -8.48
N ALA A 53 5.59 3.36 -9.61
CA ALA A 53 6.13 2.85 -10.85
C ALA A 53 5.93 3.90 -11.93
N SER A 54 7.01 4.29 -12.57
CA SER A 54 6.95 5.22 -13.70
C SER A 54 6.17 4.61 -14.88
N ARG A 55 5.76 5.48 -15.81
CA ARG A 55 5.08 5.07 -17.02
C ARG A 55 5.87 3.97 -17.75
N ASN A 56 5.18 2.90 -18.11
CA ASN A 56 5.75 1.88 -18.98
C ASN A 56 5.99 2.48 -20.40
N ARG A 57 7.25 2.55 -20.79
CA ARG A 57 7.68 3.07 -22.08
C ARG A 57 7.94 1.97 -23.12
N THR A 58 7.68 0.72 -22.75
CA THR A 58 7.86 -0.43 -23.65
C THR A 58 6.55 -0.79 -24.33
N ASN A 59 6.63 -1.64 -25.36
CA ASN A 59 5.46 -2.24 -26.02
C ASN A 59 4.99 -3.55 -25.37
N ARG A 60 5.52 -3.89 -24.21
CA ARG A 60 5.13 -5.10 -23.44
C ARG A 60 4.36 -4.70 -22.19
N SER A 61 3.36 -5.48 -21.83
CA SER A 61 2.67 -5.29 -20.54
C SER A 61 3.62 -5.56 -19.38
N ARG A 62 3.54 -4.72 -18.34
CA ARG A 62 4.15 -5.00 -17.05
C ARG A 62 3.09 -5.64 -16.17
N VAL A 63 3.30 -6.90 -15.81
CA VAL A 63 2.37 -7.68 -14.99
C VAL A 63 3.01 -7.89 -13.62
N VAL A 64 2.25 -7.58 -12.58
CA VAL A 64 2.67 -7.73 -11.18
C VAL A 64 1.53 -8.41 -10.42
N LEU A 65 1.86 -9.41 -9.62
CA LEU A 65 0.96 -9.95 -8.61
C LEU A 65 1.23 -9.21 -7.30
N ALA A 66 0.23 -8.55 -6.76
CA ALA A 66 0.33 -7.85 -5.48
C ALA A 66 -0.61 -8.49 -4.46
N ASN A 67 -0.05 -8.92 -3.33
CA ASN A 67 -0.80 -9.42 -2.18
C ASN A 67 -0.63 -8.45 -1.02
N THR A 68 -1.73 -8.16 -0.34
CA THR A 68 -1.72 -7.30 0.85
C THR A 68 -2.01 -8.14 2.08
N TYR A 69 -1.19 -7.97 3.10
CA TYR A 69 -1.34 -8.66 4.39
C TYR A 69 -1.58 -7.64 5.49
N TYR A 70 -2.33 -8.03 6.48
CA TYR A 70 -2.51 -7.28 7.72
C TYR A 70 -2.42 -8.21 8.92
N LYS A 71 -2.21 -7.62 10.10
CA LYS A 71 -2.08 -8.37 11.34
C LYS A 71 -3.39 -9.06 11.69
N ASP A 72 -3.33 -10.32 12.12
CA ASP A 72 -4.46 -11.00 12.73
C ASP A 72 -4.99 -10.22 13.95
N GLY A 73 -6.29 -10.24 14.15
CA GLY A 73 -6.96 -9.42 15.15
C GLY A 73 -7.09 -7.93 14.81
N ALA A 74 -6.69 -7.51 13.61
CA ALA A 74 -6.96 -6.16 13.12
C ALA A 74 -8.47 -5.88 13.08
N ARG A 75 -8.83 -4.60 13.22
CA ARG A 75 -10.23 -4.17 13.13
C ARG A 75 -10.43 -3.21 11.97
N VAL A 76 -11.59 -3.28 11.37
CA VAL A 76 -12.01 -2.31 10.34
C VAL A 76 -12.09 -0.93 10.98
N ILE A 77 -11.51 0.06 10.33
CA ILE A 77 -11.51 1.44 10.83
C ILE A 77 -12.92 2.04 10.85
N ASN A 78 -13.21 2.84 11.87
CA ASN A 78 -14.51 3.50 12.03
C ASN A 78 -14.75 4.63 11.01
N SER A 79 -13.67 5.24 10.54
CA SER A 79 -13.74 6.37 9.60
C SER A 79 -12.88 6.05 8.39
N PRO A 80 -13.43 5.39 7.36
CA PRO A 80 -12.71 5.11 6.13
C PRO A 80 -12.15 6.40 5.53
N THR A 81 -10.89 6.34 5.11
CA THR A 81 -10.23 7.43 4.39
C THR A 81 -10.01 7.02 2.94
N MET A 82 -9.64 7.96 2.11
CA MET A 82 -9.25 7.68 0.73
C MET A 82 -8.11 6.65 0.62
N ILE A 83 -7.31 6.50 1.67
CA ILE A 83 -6.18 5.56 1.72
C ILE A 83 -6.61 4.16 2.17
N SER A 84 -7.74 4.03 2.87
CA SER A 84 -8.21 2.73 3.38
C SER A 84 -8.82 1.83 2.30
N GLY A 85 -9.06 2.35 1.10
CA GLY A 85 -9.56 1.61 -0.05
C GLY A 85 -10.99 1.05 0.11
N ASP A 86 -11.34 0.19 -0.80
CA ASP A 86 -12.64 -0.47 -0.87
C ASP A 86 -12.66 -1.78 -0.05
N TRP A 87 -12.38 -1.70 1.23
CA TRP A 87 -12.29 -2.87 2.10
C TRP A 87 -13.55 -3.75 2.08
N GLN A 88 -14.73 -3.15 1.85
CA GLN A 88 -16.00 -3.89 1.79
C GLN A 88 -16.02 -4.97 0.71
N LYS A 89 -15.28 -4.78 -0.37
CA LYS A 89 -15.16 -5.78 -1.44
C LYS A 89 -14.46 -7.06 -0.97
N PHE A 90 -13.56 -6.93 0.00
CA PHE A 90 -12.73 -8.01 0.52
C PHE A 90 -13.23 -8.54 1.86
N MET A 91 -14.12 -7.81 2.52
CA MET A 91 -14.69 -8.15 3.83
C MET A 91 -16.20 -7.96 3.79
N PRO A 92 -16.92 -8.80 3.04
CA PRO A 92 -18.37 -8.73 2.99
C PRO A 92 -18.97 -8.97 4.38
N ASN A 93 -20.01 -8.20 4.72
CA ASN A 93 -20.75 -8.28 5.99
C ASN A 93 -19.99 -7.81 7.25
N VAL A 94 -18.77 -7.34 7.14
CA VAL A 94 -18.01 -6.74 8.24
C VAL A 94 -18.35 -5.24 8.33
N LYS A 95 -18.46 -4.72 9.54
CA LYS A 95 -18.76 -3.30 9.81
C LYS A 95 -17.54 -2.59 10.40
N PRO A 96 -17.47 -1.25 10.30
CA PRO A 96 -16.47 -0.49 11.04
C PRO A 96 -16.46 -0.85 12.54
N GLY A 97 -15.27 -1.12 13.09
CA GLY A 97 -15.06 -1.57 14.46
C GLY A 97 -15.03 -3.09 14.64
N ASP A 98 -15.59 -3.85 13.73
CA ASP A 98 -15.53 -5.33 13.77
C ASP A 98 -14.13 -5.84 13.47
N LEU A 99 -13.87 -7.09 13.82
CA LEU A 99 -12.67 -7.78 13.36
C LEU A 99 -12.62 -7.79 11.83
N ALA A 100 -11.45 -7.56 11.30
CA ALA A 100 -11.19 -7.66 9.87
C ALA A 100 -11.04 -9.14 9.48
N ASP A 101 -12.14 -9.88 9.56
CA ASP A 101 -12.20 -11.32 9.33
C ASP A 101 -13.24 -11.64 8.26
N SER A 102 -12.87 -12.42 7.28
CA SER A 102 -13.79 -12.93 6.27
C SER A 102 -13.20 -14.17 5.57
N PRO A 103 -14.04 -14.98 4.92
CA PRO A 103 -13.58 -16.12 4.14
C PRO A 103 -12.60 -15.76 3.01
N LEU A 104 -12.56 -14.50 2.60
CA LEU A 104 -11.62 -14.00 1.57
C LEU A 104 -10.25 -13.60 2.15
N ASN A 105 -10.10 -13.61 3.47
CA ASN A 105 -8.89 -13.19 4.17
C ASN A 105 -8.43 -14.29 5.15
N PRO A 106 -7.95 -15.42 4.65
CA PRO A 106 -7.51 -16.51 5.51
C PRO A 106 -6.26 -16.15 6.30
N ILE A 107 -6.09 -16.76 7.46
CA ILE A 107 -4.83 -16.68 8.21
C ILE A 107 -3.73 -17.36 7.40
N CYS A 108 -2.69 -16.62 7.08
CA CYS A 108 -1.58 -17.10 6.25
C CYS A 108 -0.35 -17.49 7.08
N TRP A 109 -0.27 -17.01 8.34
CA TRP A 109 0.85 -17.30 9.23
C TRP A 109 0.54 -16.92 10.69
N PRO A 110 0.93 -17.75 11.70
CA PRO A 110 1.38 -19.13 11.49
C PRO A 110 0.25 -20.00 10.93
N ILE A 111 0.61 -20.99 10.15
CA ILE A 111 -0.33 -22.03 9.78
C ILE A 111 -0.31 -23.03 10.95
N ASP A 112 -1.38 -23.06 11.73
CA ASP A 112 -1.54 -24.10 12.74
C ASP A 112 -1.71 -25.43 12.00
N ASP A 113 -0.76 -26.33 12.15
CA ASP A 113 -0.91 -27.72 11.72
C ASP A 113 -2.04 -28.35 12.55
N LYS A 114 -3.25 -28.34 12.04
CA LYS A 114 -4.40 -29.06 12.60
C LYS A 114 -4.51 -30.43 11.99
#